data_2e9d458a9dd07b4a4e252af59eb412c3
#
_entry.id   2e9d458a9dd07b4a4e252af59eb412c3
#
_cell.length_a   1.000
_cell.length_b   1.000
_cell.length_c   1.000
_cell.angle_alpha   90.00
_cell.angle_beta   90.00
_cell.angle_gamma   90.00
#
_symmetry.space_group_name_H-M   'P 1'
#
loop_
_entity.id
_entity.type
_entity.pdbx_description
1 polymer ?
#
loop_
_entity_poly.entity_id
_entity_poly.type
_entity_poly.pdbx_seq_one_letter_code
_entity_poly.pdbx_strand_id
1 'polypeptide(L)'
;MRAHFHIHGLIDSPDEKPKITGQLLKRVLQYALPYRWLIGGILLLILTHTGMALLNPLIFRDLLDRTIPNGDLHRLIWLALALLFIPAFNGLLNVIQRRLNARVGEGVIYDLRRMLYANLQRMSLRFFTNTRVGELMSRLNNDVIGAQNAISNTIVSIVTQFIQAVAVLVVMLTLEWRLTLIAVAILPLFILAARRLGNRLRELARKQMEANAQMNAMMNETLNIGGALLVKLFGRQEVEVGRFSDRAAQVRDLGVQRAFTGSIFGAIVGLISGVGAALVYGLGGYFAIKGPFSVGDIV
;
A
#
# COMPACT_ATOMS: atom_id res chain seq x y z
N MET A 1 -13.05 5.56 -33.61
CA MET A 1 -13.61 4.46 -32.81
C MET A 1 -14.47 5.05 -31.70
N ARG A 2 -15.82 5.03 -31.86
CA ARG A 2 -16.76 5.69 -30.93
C ARG A 2 -17.03 4.77 -29.75
N ALA A 3 -16.46 5.06 -28.58
CA ALA A 3 -16.81 4.40 -27.33
C ALA A 3 -18.07 5.07 -26.74
N HIS A 4 -19.23 4.44 -26.88
CA HIS A 4 -20.44 4.84 -26.17
C HIS A 4 -20.28 4.51 -24.68
N PHE A 5 -20.10 5.53 -23.86
CA PHE A 5 -20.17 5.42 -22.41
C PHE A 5 -21.65 5.36 -21.99
N HIS A 6 -22.13 4.19 -21.63
CA HIS A 6 -23.39 4.04 -20.92
C HIS A 6 -23.18 4.39 -19.43
N ILE A 7 -23.57 5.63 -19.05
CA ILE A 7 -23.50 6.16 -17.68
C ILE A 7 -24.62 5.59 -16.77
N HIS A 8 -25.57 4.82 -17.31
CA HIS A 8 -26.74 4.34 -16.56
C HIS A 8 -26.46 3.23 -15.53
N GLY A 9 -25.23 2.73 -15.42
CA GLY A 9 -24.88 1.66 -14.47
C GLY A 9 -24.20 2.09 -13.17
N LEU A 10 -24.06 3.39 -12.89
CA LEU A 10 -23.28 3.90 -11.74
C LEU A 10 -24.14 4.52 -10.62
N ILE A 11 -25.47 4.39 -10.70
CA ILE A 11 -26.40 4.88 -9.66
C ILE A 11 -27.04 3.70 -8.89
N ASP A 12 -26.47 2.52 -8.92
CA ASP A 12 -26.97 1.39 -8.13
C ASP A 12 -26.19 1.25 -6.83
N SER A 13 -26.97 1.38 -5.76
CA SER A 13 -26.88 0.90 -4.37
C SER A 13 -25.51 0.84 -3.66
N PRO A 14 -25.44 1.32 -2.41
CA PRO A 14 -24.24 1.36 -1.56
C PRO A 14 -23.69 -0.01 -1.13
N ASP A 15 -24.30 -1.13 -1.50
CA ASP A 15 -24.02 -2.46 -0.92
C ASP A 15 -23.27 -3.45 -1.83
N GLU A 16 -23.05 -3.15 -3.09
CA GLU A 16 -22.22 -4.05 -3.91
C GLU A 16 -20.73 -3.68 -3.78
N LYS A 17 -19.99 -4.57 -3.10
CA LYS A 17 -18.53 -4.57 -3.13
C LYS A 17 -18.08 -4.48 -4.59
N PRO A 18 -17.30 -3.47 -5.00
CA PRO A 18 -16.83 -3.35 -6.37
C PRO A 18 -16.03 -4.61 -6.70
N LYS A 19 -16.63 -5.50 -7.49
CA LYS A 19 -15.93 -6.69 -8.01
C LYS A 19 -14.86 -6.17 -8.95
N ILE A 20 -13.60 -6.36 -8.60
CA ILE A 20 -12.48 -6.09 -9.50
C ILE A 20 -12.60 -7.06 -10.67
N THR A 21 -13.30 -6.65 -11.70
CA THR A 21 -13.50 -7.43 -12.91
C THR A 21 -12.27 -7.27 -13.79
N GLY A 22 -11.81 -8.34 -14.45
CA GLY A 22 -10.68 -8.26 -15.39
C GLY A 22 -10.84 -7.20 -16.47
N GLN A 23 -12.09 -6.84 -16.82
CA GLN A 23 -12.40 -5.72 -17.72
C GLN A 23 -12.02 -4.36 -17.14
N LEU A 24 -12.20 -4.17 -15.83
CA LEU A 24 -11.81 -2.94 -15.13
C LEU A 24 -10.28 -2.80 -15.11
N LEU A 25 -9.59 -3.90 -14.83
CA LEU A 25 -8.13 -3.95 -14.87
C LEU A 25 -7.59 -3.64 -16.28
N LYS A 26 -8.21 -4.20 -17.32
CA LYS A 26 -7.85 -3.94 -18.72
C LYS A 26 -8.06 -2.46 -19.09
N ARG A 27 -9.15 -1.83 -18.65
CA ARG A 27 -9.38 -0.39 -18.84
C ARG A 27 -8.33 0.46 -18.13
N VAL A 28 -8.03 0.14 -16.89
CA VAL A 28 -6.98 0.84 -16.11
C VAL A 28 -5.62 0.74 -16.81
N LEU A 29 -5.27 -0.45 -17.29
CA LEU A 29 -4.03 -0.66 -18.06
C LEU A 29 -4.01 0.12 -19.39
N GLN A 30 -5.15 0.34 -20.05
CA GLN A 30 -5.22 1.15 -21.26
C GLN A 30 -4.81 2.61 -21.02
N TYR A 31 -5.11 3.17 -19.84
CA TYR A 31 -4.67 4.52 -19.46
C TYR A 31 -3.17 4.57 -19.11
N ALA A 32 -2.56 3.45 -18.78
CA ALA A 32 -1.13 3.33 -18.55
C ALA A 32 -0.30 3.14 -19.84
N LEU A 33 -0.93 2.70 -20.95
CA LEU A 33 -0.26 2.42 -22.22
C LEU A 33 0.57 3.60 -22.79
N PRO A 34 0.11 4.88 -22.75
CA PRO A 34 0.92 6.00 -23.20
C PRO A 34 2.25 6.12 -22.46
N TYR A 35 2.32 5.64 -21.23
CA TYR A 35 3.47 5.72 -20.33
C TYR A 35 4.33 4.45 -20.33
N ARG A 36 4.14 3.52 -21.28
CA ARG A 36 4.81 2.21 -21.33
C ARG A 36 6.34 2.28 -21.22
N TRP A 37 6.97 3.28 -21.80
CA TRP A 37 8.42 3.46 -21.73
C TRP A 37 8.89 3.91 -20.34
N LEU A 38 8.12 4.78 -19.68
CA LEU A 38 8.40 5.18 -18.30
C LEU A 38 8.18 3.99 -17.33
N ILE A 39 7.11 3.21 -17.55
CA ILE A 39 6.83 1.99 -16.79
C ILE A 39 7.94 0.95 -17.01
N GLY A 40 8.40 0.78 -18.24
CA GLY A 40 9.57 -0.07 -18.53
C GLY A 40 10.83 0.38 -17.80
N GLY A 41 11.09 1.69 -17.75
CA GLY A 41 12.19 2.28 -16.97
C GLY A 41 12.03 2.03 -15.45
N ILE A 42 10.81 2.14 -14.91
CA ILE A 42 10.52 1.82 -13.52
C ILE A 42 10.79 0.34 -13.23
N LEU A 43 10.36 -0.57 -14.08
CA LEU A 43 10.61 -2.01 -13.93
C LEU A 43 12.11 -2.34 -13.96
N LEU A 44 12.86 -1.73 -14.87
CA LEU A 44 14.31 -1.88 -14.92
C LEU A 44 14.97 -1.40 -13.62
N LEU A 45 14.55 -0.23 -13.10
CA LEU A 45 15.05 0.29 -11.83
C LEU A 45 14.72 -0.64 -10.66
N ILE A 46 13.50 -1.23 -10.63
CA ILE A 46 13.09 -2.20 -9.63
C ILE A 46 14.00 -3.44 -9.68
N LEU A 47 14.27 -3.96 -10.86
CA LEU A 47 15.17 -5.11 -11.03
C LEU A 47 16.59 -4.79 -10.59
N THR A 48 17.12 -3.62 -10.96
CA THR A 48 18.45 -3.17 -10.55
C THR A 48 18.52 -3.00 -9.03
N HIS A 49 17.53 -2.33 -8.44
CA HIS A 49 17.44 -2.15 -6.99
C HIS A 49 17.37 -3.49 -6.24
N THR A 50 16.56 -4.42 -6.75
CA THR A 50 16.44 -5.77 -6.17
C THR A 50 17.76 -6.54 -6.28
N GLY A 51 18.42 -6.49 -7.44
CA GLY A 51 19.74 -7.10 -7.63
C GLY A 51 20.78 -6.53 -6.66
N MET A 52 20.83 -5.21 -6.50
CA MET A 52 21.74 -4.56 -5.55
C MET A 52 21.43 -4.94 -4.09
N ALA A 53 20.15 -5.05 -3.73
CA ALA A 53 19.75 -5.46 -2.39
C ALA A 53 20.21 -6.90 -2.05
N LEU A 54 20.19 -7.79 -3.04
CA LEU A 54 20.65 -9.19 -2.90
C LEU A 54 22.17 -9.33 -2.75
N LEU A 55 22.94 -8.29 -3.10
CA LEU A 55 24.39 -8.31 -2.86
C LEU A 55 24.73 -8.23 -1.36
N ASN A 56 23.88 -7.58 -0.54
CA ASN A 56 24.16 -7.46 0.90
C ASN A 56 24.34 -8.82 1.60
N PRO A 57 23.40 -9.78 1.54
CA PRO A 57 23.60 -11.09 2.15
C PRO A 57 24.82 -11.84 1.57
N LEU A 58 25.09 -11.70 0.26
CA LEU A 58 26.25 -12.33 -0.36
C LEU A 58 27.57 -11.74 0.14
N ILE A 59 27.63 -10.43 0.36
CA ILE A 59 28.78 -9.76 0.97
C ILE A 59 28.97 -10.20 2.41
N PHE A 60 27.90 -10.26 3.21
CA PHE A 60 27.96 -10.75 4.59
C PHE A 60 28.43 -12.22 4.66
N ARG A 61 27.92 -13.07 3.75
CA ARG A 61 28.39 -14.45 3.63
C ARG A 61 29.91 -14.51 3.37
N ASP A 62 30.40 -13.79 2.38
CA ASP A 62 31.82 -13.78 2.03
C ASP A 62 32.69 -13.20 3.17
N LEU A 63 32.17 -12.20 3.88
CA LEU A 63 32.83 -11.61 5.04
C LEU A 63 33.02 -12.62 6.17
N LEU A 64 31.95 -13.35 6.51
CA LEU A 64 31.94 -14.30 7.65
C LEU A 64 32.68 -15.62 7.33
N ASP A 65 32.53 -16.12 6.09
CA ASP A 65 33.05 -17.45 5.74
C ASP A 65 34.48 -17.43 5.24
N ARG A 66 34.93 -16.30 4.65
CA ARG A 66 36.25 -16.26 3.98
C ARG A 66 37.12 -15.12 4.47
N THR A 67 36.61 -13.91 4.51
CA THR A 67 37.43 -12.69 4.72
C THR A 67 37.95 -12.64 6.18
N ILE A 68 37.07 -12.80 7.16
CA ILE A 68 37.45 -12.74 8.58
C ILE A 68 38.32 -13.94 8.98
N PRO A 69 37.97 -15.21 8.64
CA PRO A 69 38.79 -16.36 9.03
C PRO A 69 40.18 -16.36 8.42
N ASN A 70 40.34 -15.81 7.20
CA ASN A 70 41.64 -15.72 6.51
C ASN A 70 42.46 -14.50 6.90
N GLY A 71 41.90 -13.56 7.68
CA GLY A 71 42.59 -12.31 8.07
C GLY A 71 42.90 -11.38 6.89
N ASP A 72 42.15 -11.48 5.77
CA ASP A 72 42.41 -10.71 4.56
C ASP A 72 41.91 -9.26 4.69
N LEU A 73 42.76 -8.36 5.18
CA LEU A 73 42.46 -6.94 5.36
C LEU A 73 42.16 -6.23 4.03
N HIS A 74 42.83 -6.63 2.94
CA HIS A 74 42.60 -5.97 1.63
C HIS A 74 41.18 -6.26 1.15
N ARG A 75 40.75 -7.51 1.21
CA ARG A 75 39.38 -7.91 0.86
C ARG A 75 38.34 -7.29 1.78
N LEU A 76 38.62 -7.22 3.09
CA LEU A 76 37.76 -6.56 4.07
C LEU A 76 37.45 -5.10 3.70
N ILE A 77 38.49 -4.34 3.30
CA ILE A 77 38.31 -2.93 2.91
C ILE A 77 37.40 -2.82 1.68
N TRP A 78 37.59 -3.67 0.66
CA TRP A 78 36.74 -3.64 -0.53
C TRP A 78 35.29 -4.02 -0.25
N LEU A 79 35.03 -5.02 0.61
CA LEU A 79 33.69 -5.40 1.01
C LEU A 79 33.02 -4.29 1.85
N ALA A 80 33.78 -3.65 2.76
CA ALA A 80 33.26 -2.52 3.52
C ALA A 80 32.90 -1.31 2.63
N LEU A 81 33.74 -1.01 1.64
CA LEU A 81 33.44 0.01 0.62
C LEU A 81 32.20 -0.34 -0.19
N ALA A 82 32.05 -1.62 -0.58
CA ALA A 82 30.85 -2.09 -1.28
C ALA A 82 29.58 -1.92 -0.43
N LEU A 83 29.64 -2.26 0.88
CA LEU A 83 28.53 -2.06 1.81
C LEU A 83 28.16 -0.58 2.01
N LEU A 84 29.10 0.33 1.85
CA LEU A 84 28.85 1.79 1.85
C LEU A 84 28.26 2.25 0.51
N PHE A 85 28.78 1.73 -0.60
CA PHE A 85 28.37 2.14 -1.94
C PHE A 85 26.95 1.67 -2.29
N ILE A 86 26.55 0.45 -1.91
CA ILE A 86 25.24 -0.12 -2.21
C ILE A 86 24.09 0.75 -1.71
N PRO A 87 24.02 1.18 -0.44
CA PRO A 87 22.96 2.09 0.03
C PRO A 87 22.97 3.45 -0.67
N ALA A 88 24.15 4.02 -0.94
CA ALA A 88 24.26 5.29 -1.65
C ALA A 88 23.71 5.20 -3.07
N PHE A 89 24.07 4.14 -3.80
CA PHE A 89 23.56 3.87 -5.15
C PHE A 89 22.06 3.57 -5.15
N ASN A 90 21.58 2.78 -4.19
CA ASN A 90 20.15 2.53 -3.99
C ASN A 90 19.37 3.81 -3.69
N GLY A 91 19.95 4.73 -2.92
CA GLY A 91 19.39 6.07 -2.68
C GLY A 91 19.18 6.84 -3.99
N LEU A 92 20.17 6.85 -4.86
CA LEU A 92 20.09 7.47 -6.18
C LEU A 92 18.99 6.82 -7.05
N LEU A 93 18.99 5.50 -7.13
CA LEU A 93 17.96 4.73 -7.87
C LEU A 93 16.55 5.06 -7.36
N ASN A 94 16.36 5.15 -6.04
CA ASN A 94 15.08 5.54 -5.41
C ASN A 94 14.62 6.93 -5.84
N VAL A 95 15.53 7.91 -5.89
CA VAL A 95 15.20 9.28 -6.35
C VAL A 95 14.75 9.26 -7.81
N ILE A 96 15.47 8.54 -8.67
CA ILE A 96 15.11 8.40 -10.08
C ILE A 96 13.75 7.70 -10.22
N GLN A 97 13.53 6.62 -9.49
CA GLN A 97 12.27 5.85 -9.49
C GLN A 97 11.10 6.72 -9.03
N ARG A 98 11.25 7.50 -7.94
CA ARG A 98 10.22 8.44 -7.47
C ARG A 98 9.89 9.48 -8.53
N ARG A 99 10.89 10.02 -9.24
CA ARG A 99 10.67 10.98 -10.33
C ARG A 99 9.90 10.36 -11.49
N LEU A 100 10.22 9.13 -11.89
CA LEU A 100 9.49 8.42 -12.94
C LEU A 100 8.05 8.10 -12.51
N ASN A 101 7.86 7.62 -11.28
CA ASN A 101 6.54 7.36 -10.72
C ASN A 101 5.68 8.63 -10.69
N ALA A 102 6.26 9.76 -10.26
CA ALA A 102 5.56 11.05 -10.25
C ALA A 102 5.18 11.48 -11.67
N ARG A 103 6.06 11.33 -12.67
CA ARG A 103 5.72 11.64 -14.07
C ARG A 103 4.59 10.80 -14.61
N VAL A 104 4.56 9.50 -14.31
CA VAL A 104 3.44 8.62 -14.70
C VAL A 104 2.17 9.05 -13.98
N GLY A 105 2.24 9.28 -12.65
CA GLY A 105 1.09 9.64 -11.85
C GLY A 105 0.44 10.96 -12.27
N GLU A 106 1.25 12.02 -12.35
CA GLU A 106 0.76 13.35 -12.76
C GLU A 106 0.30 13.36 -14.23
N GLY A 107 0.97 12.58 -15.10
CA GLY A 107 0.54 12.41 -16.47
C GLY A 107 -0.85 11.76 -16.58
N VAL A 108 -1.10 10.69 -15.81
CA VAL A 108 -2.44 10.06 -15.75
C VAL A 108 -3.49 11.01 -15.20
N ILE A 109 -3.18 11.81 -14.16
CA ILE A 109 -4.09 12.86 -13.64
C ILE A 109 -4.44 13.85 -14.73
N TYR A 110 -3.43 14.36 -15.43
CA TYR A 110 -3.62 15.32 -16.52
C TYR A 110 -4.53 14.76 -17.61
N ASP A 111 -4.24 13.54 -18.08
CA ASP A 111 -5.03 12.90 -19.15
C ASP A 111 -6.48 12.63 -18.73
N LEU A 112 -6.69 12.13 -17.49
CA LEU A 112 -8.02 11.88 -16.96
C LEU A 112 -8.81 13.17 -16.77
N ARG A 113 -8.20 14.21 -16.19
CA ARG A 113 -8.86 15.52 -16.03
C ARG A 113 -9.24 16.14 -17.37
N ARG A 114 -8.33 16.10 -18.33
CA ARG A 114 -8.58 16.61 -19.70
C ARG A 114 -9.74 15.87 -20.36
N MET A 115 -9.76 14.53 -20.28
CA MET A 115 -10.84 13.73 -20.87
C MET A 115 -12.19 13.97 -20.18
N LEU A 116 -12.20 14.01 -18.83
CA LEU A 116 -13.41 14.29 -18.07
C LEU A 116 -13.95 15.68 -18.39
N TYR A 117 -13.10 16.70 -18.37
CA TYR A 117 -13.49 18.06 -18.69
C TYR A 117 -14.02 18.20 -20.12
N ALA A 118 -13.31 17.63 -21.09
CA ALA A 118 -13.76 17.62 -22.49
C ALA A 118 -15.11 16.91 -22.68
N ASN A 119 -15.36 15.85 -21.89
CA ASN A 119 -16.64 15.14 -21.92
C ASN A 119 -17.76 15.96 -21.28
N LEU A 120 -17.49 16.61 -20.14
CA LEU A 120 -18.45 17.51 -19.48
C LEU A 120 -18.86 18.66 -20.40
N GLN A 121 -17.93 19.27 -21.14
CA GLN A 121 -18.22 20.35 -22.08
C GLN A 121 -19.14 19.93 -23.24
N ARG A 122 -19.27 18.64 -23.52
CA ARG A 122 -20.16 18.08 -24.56
C ARG A 122 -21.53 17.67 -24.01
N MET A 123 -21.74 17.76 -22.68
CA MET A 123 -23.02 17.41 -22.07
C MET A 123 -24.09 18.47 -22.34
N SER A 124 -25.34 18.04 -22.38
CA SER A 124 -26.49 18.92 -22.56
C SER A 124 -26.75 19.83 -21.36
N LEU A 125 -27.38 20.97 -21.53
CA LEU A 125 -27.82 21.86 -20.45
C LEU A 125 -28.67 21.09 -19.40
N ARG A 126 -29.51 20.16 -19.87
CA ARG A 126 -30.33 19.31 -18.95
C ARG A 126 -29.49 18.49 -17.99
N PHE A 127 -28.29 18.09 -18.38
CA PHE A 127 -27.35 17.40 -17.45
C PHE A 127 -26.95 18.35 -16.32
N PHE A 128 -26.57 19.58 -16.61
CA PHE A 128 -26.13 20.56 -15.62
C PHE A 128 -27.24 21.05 -14.69
N THR A 129 -28.49 21.08 -15.16
CA THR A 129 -29.65 21.43 -14.31
C THR A 129 -29.98 20.33 -13.31
N ASN A 130 -29.66 19.06 -13.64
CA ASN A 130 -29.98 17.90 -12.80
C ASN A 130 -28.79 17.38 -11.96
N THR A 131 -27.60 17.92 -12.17
CA THR A 131 -26.38 17.47 -11.48
C THR A 131 -25.81 18.59 -10.61
N ARG A 132 -25.48 18.27 -9.38
CA ARG A 132 -24.85 19.23 -8.46
C ARG A 132 -23.42 19.53 -8.90
N VAL A 133 -23.07 20.78 -9.10
CA VAL A 133 -21.71 21.23 -9.49
C VAL A 133 -20.65 20.70 -8.54
N GLY A 134 -20.96 20.67 -7.22
CA GLY A 134 -20.05 20.11 -6.20
C GLY A 134 -19.69 18.63 -6.43
N GLU A 135 -20.61 17.82 -6.93
CA GLU A 135 -20.36 16.43 -7.29
C GLU A 135 -19.39 16.32 -8.47
N LEU A 136 -19.59 17.14 -9.50
CA LEU A 136 -18.70 17.18 -10.67
C LEU A 136 -17.29 17.62 -10.27
N MET A 137 -17.17 18.61 -9.38
CA MET A 137 -15.88 19.07 -8.86
C MET A 137 -15.19 18.00 -8.01
N SER A 138 -15.95 17.27 -7.19
CA SER A 138 -15.42 16.15 -6.40
C SER A 138 -14.87 15.05 -7.32
N ARG A 139 -15.58 14.69 -8.38
CA ARG A 139 -15.11 13.69 -9.36
C ARG A 139 -13.82 14.14 -10.06
N LEU A 140 -13.75 15.40 -10.50
CA LEU A 140 -12.57 15.96 -11.18
C LEU A 140 -11.34 16.04 -10.25
N ASN A 141 -11.54 16.25 -8.98
CA ASN A 141 -10.44 16.40 -8.03
C ASN A 141 -10.12 15.11 -7.28
N ASN A 142 -11.08 14.51 -6.60
CA ASN A 142 -10.83 13.42 -5.67
C ASN A 142 -10.78 12.05 -6.34
N ASP A 143 -11.73 11.75 -7.26
CA ASP A 143 -11.79 10.43 -7.89
C ASP A 143 -10.60 10.21 -8.85
N VAL A 144 -10.16 11.28 -9.52
CA VAL A 144 -8.97 11.24 -10.40
C VAL A 144 -7.70 10.97 -9.59
N ILE A 145 -7.54 11.61 -8.42
CA ILE A 145 -6.42 11.36 -7.51
C ILE A 145 -6.49 9.92 -6.95
N GLY A 146 -7.68 9.44 -6.62
CA GLY A 146 -7.90 8.05 -6.20
C GLY A 146 -7.47 7.03 -7.26
N ALA A 147 -7.85 7.27 -8.53
CA ALA A 147 -7.45 6.43 -9.66
C ALA A 147 -5.92 6.46 -9.90
N GLN A 148 -5.30 7.63 -9.82
CA GLN A 148 -3.86 7.79 -9.95
C GLN A 148 -3.12 7.01 -8.85
N ASN A 149 -3.54 7.15 -7.57
CA ASN A 149 -2.93 6.42 -6.47
C ASN A 149 -3.00 4.90 -6.66
N ALA A 150 -4.11 4.40 -7.19
CA ALA A 150 -4.25 2.98 -7.51
C ALA A 150 -3.27 2.55 -8.61
N ILE A 151 -3.11 3.33 -9.68
CA ILE A 151 -2.26 3.00 -10.83
C ILE A 151 -0.77 3.16 -10.48
N SER A 152 -0.38 4.34 -9.97
CA SER A 152 1.03 4.71 -9.85
C SER A 152 1.69 4.22 -8.56
N ASN A 153 0.92 4.10 -7.47
CA ASN A 153 1.48 3.70 -6.18
C ASN A 153 1.17 2.24 -5.86
N THR A 154 -0.12 1.84 -5.92
CA THR A 154 -0.51 0.51 -5.47
C THR A 154 -0.02 -0.58 -6.41
N ILE A 155 -0.23 -0.45 -7.73
CA ILE A 155 0.20 -1.45 -8.71
C ILE A 155 1.73 -1.55 -8.72
N VAL A 156 2.44 -0.42 -8.76
CA VAL A 156 3.91 -0.41 -8.74
C VAL A 156 4.45 -1.05 -7.46
N SER A 157 3.85 -0.75 -6.31
CA SER A 157 4.25 -1.35 -5.03
C SER A 157 4.04 -2.88 -5.01
N ILE A 158 2.89 -3.36 -5.51
CA ILE A 158 2.61 -4.80 -5.61
C ILE A 158 3.63 -5.49 -6.52
N VAL A 159 3.89 -4.93 -7.70
CA VAL A 159 4.87 -5.49 -8.65
C VAL A 159 6.27 -5.50 -8.04
N THR A 160 6.68 -4.41 -7.39
CA THR A 160 7.98 -4.31 -6.72
C THR A 160 8.13 -5.39 -5.64
N GLN A 161 7.15 -5.51 -4.75
CA GLN A 161 7.19 -6.50 -3.67
C GLN A 161 7.16 -7.94 -4.20
N PHE A 162 6.40 -8.19 -5.27
CA PHE A 162 6.37 -9.51 -5.90
C PHE A 162 7.72 -9.87 -6.52
N ILE A 163 8.35 -8.95 -7.27
CA ILE A 163 9.68 -9.16 -7.86
C ILE A 163 10.71 -9.41 -6.76
N GLN A 164 10.70 -8.59 -5.69
CA GLN A 164 11.60 -8.75 -4.55
C GLN A 164 11.40 -10.10 -3.86
N ALA A 165 10.15 -10.49 -3.58
CA ALA A 165 9.85 -11.76 -2.93
C ALA A 165 10.34 -12.96 -3.75
N VAL A 166 10.10 -12.94 -5.08
CA VAL A 166 10.57 -14.00 -5.98
C VAL A 166 12.08 -14.03 -6.03
N ALA A 167 12.74 -12.87 -6.16
CA ALA A 167 14.19 -12.79 -6.25
C ALA A 167 14.87 -13.28 -4.95
N VAL A 168 14.37 -12.86 -3.79
CA VAL A 168 14.84 -13.35 -2.48
C VAL A 168 14.62 -14.85 -2.35
N LEU A 169 13.45 -15.36 -2.71
CA LEU A 169 13.14 -16.78 -2.64
C LEU A 169 14.09 -17.62 -3.52
N VAL A 170 14.36 -17.17 -4.75
CA VAL A 170 15.31 -17.84 -5.67
C VAL A 170 16.70 -17.88 -5.04
N VAL A 171 17.21 -16.76 -4.52
CA VAL A 171 18.54 -16.72 -3.88
C VAL A 171 18.58 -17.62 -2.65
N MET A 172 17.59 -17.57 -1.79
CA MET A 172 17.52 -18.45 -0.61
C MET A 172 17.50 -19.93 -0.98
N LEU A 173 16.76 -20.32 -2.04
CA LEU A 173 16.73 -21.70 -2.52
C LEU A 173 18.07 -22.16 -3.11
N THR A 174 18.82 -21.25 -3.75
CA THR A 174 20.15 -21.57 -4.30
C THR A 174 21.24 -21.62 -3.25
N LEU A 175 21.11 -20.83 -2.17
CA LEU A 175 22.06 -20.85 -1.05
C LEU A 175 21.82 -22.07 -0.15
N GLU A 176 20.61 -22.18 0.42
CA GLU A 176 20.23 -23.29 1.29
C GLU A 176 18.72 -23.57 1.27
N TRP A 177 18.32 -24.55 0.47
CA TRP A 177 16.90 -24.90 0.28
C TRP A 177 16.21 -25.41 1.55
N ARG A 178 16.97 -26.04 2.49
CA ARG A 178 16.42 -26.58 3.74
C ARG A 178 15.96 -25.45 4.69
N LEU A 179 16.79 -24.43 4.87
CA LEU A 179 16.42 -23.24 5.65
C LEU A 179 15.28 -22.47 5.00
N THR A 180 15.27 -22.41 3.67
CA THR A 180 14.18 -21.79 2.90
C THR A 180 12.84 -22.48 3.14
N LEU A 181 12.81 -23.83 3.15
CA LEU A 181 11.58 -24.57 3.46
C LEU A 181 11.05 -24.28 4.87
N ILE A 182 11.93 -24.15 5.87
CA ILE A 182 11.55 -23.80 7.25
C ILE A 182 10.96 -22.38 7.27
N ALA A 183 11.60 -21.41 6.60
CA ALA A 183 11.11 -20.05 6.52
C ALA A 183 9.74 -19.96 5.80
N VAL A 184 9.56 -20.70 4.70
CA VAL A 184 8.30 -20.77 3.95
C VAL A 184 7.19 -21.46 4.76
N ALA A 185 7.52 -22.45 5.60
CA ALA A 185 6.54 -23.12 6.46
C ALA A 185 5.87 -22.20 7.48
N ILE A 186 6.44 -21.02 7.75
CA ILE A 186 5.86 -20.01 8.64
C ILE A 186 4.81 -19.13 7.92
N LEU A 187 4.86 -19.04 6.58
CA LEU A 187 3.93 -18.20 5.80
C LEU A 187 2.44 -18.50 6.06
N PRO A 188 1.98 -19.75 6.21
CA PRO A 188 0.59 -20.02 6.54
C PRO A 188 0.11 -19.34 7.83
N LEU A 189 0.96 -19.22 8.84
CA LEU A 189 0.65 -18.52 10.09
C LEU A 189 0.42 -17.02 9.86
N PHE A 190 1.28 -16.39 9.03
CA PHE A 190 1.08 -15.00 8.61
C PHE A 190 -0.23 -14.82 7.85
N ILE A 191 -0.55 -15.72 6.92
CA ILE A 191 -1.77 -15.63 6.11
C ILE A 191 -3.00 -15.77 7.01
N LEU A 192 -2.99 -16.68 7.98
CA LEU A 192 -4.09 -16.89 8.91
C LEU A 192 -4.31 -15.65 9.80
N ALA A 193 -3.22 -15.11 10.39
CA ALA A 193 -3.27 -13.89 11.18
C ALA A 193 -3.78 -12.70 10.36
N ALA A 194 -3.24 -12.51 9.15
CA ALA A 194 -3.63 -11.43 8.26
C ALA A 194 -5.10 -11.51 7.83
N ARG A 195 -5.61 -12.71 7.53
CA ARG A 195 -7.03 -12.91 7.17
C ARG A 195 -7.95 -12.59 8.33
N ARG A 196 -7.67 -13.13 9.51
CA ARG A 196 -8.57 -12.99 10.67
C ARG A 196 -8.61 -11.56 11.21
N LEU A 197 -7.44 -10.99 11.47
CA LEU A 197 -7.33 -9.64 12.03
C LEU A 197 -7.55 -8.55 10.99
N GLY A 198 -7.14 -8.76 9.74
CA GLY A 198 -7.41 -7.85 8.64
C GLY A 198 -8.90 -7.70 8.34
N ASN A 199 -9.69 -8.77 8.44
CA ASN A 199 -11.14 -8.69 8.32
C ASN A 199 -11.76 -7.87 9.46
N ARG A 200 -11.29 -8.07 10.69
CA ARG A 200 -11.75 -7.31 11.85
C ARG A 200 -11.42 -5.82 11.74
N LEU A 201 -10.20 -5.50 11.31
CA LEU A 201 -9.79 -4.11 11.07
C LEU A 201 -10.62 -3.42 9.99
N ARG A 202 -10.95 -4.15 8.90
CA ARG A 202 -11.84 -3.62 7.84
C ARG A 202 -13.25 -3.35 8.36
N GLU A 203 -13.80 -4.26 9.16
CA GLU A 203 -15.11 -4.07 9.78
C GLU A 203 -15.13 -2.84 10.69
N LEU A 204 -14.13 -2.69 11.57
CA LEU A 204 -14.01 -1.53 12.45
C LEU A 204 -13.81 -0.23 11.66
N ALA A 205 -13.01 -0.25 10.59
CA ALA A 205 -12.84 0.91 9.72
C ALA A 205 -14.18 1.32 9.06
N ARG A 206 -14.95 0.35 8.56
CA ARG A 206 -16.29 0.61 7.98
C ARG A 206 -17.22 1.22 9.02
N LYS A 207 -17.33 0.63 10.22
CA LYS A 207 -18.16 1.16 11.30
C LYS A 207 -17.77 2.58 11.70
N GLN A 208 -16.46 2.85 11.77
CA GLN A 208 -15.95 4.19 12.07
C GLN A 208 -16.30 5.20 10.96
N MET A 209 -16.23 4.80 9.69
CA MET A 209 -16.65 5.66 8.57
C MET A 209 -18.15 5.95 8.61
N GLU A 210 -18.99 4.95 8.91
CA GLU A 210 -20.44 5.11 9.07
C GLU A 210 -20.78 6.06 10.23
N ALA A 211 -20.12 5.90 11.38
CA ALA A 211 -20.29 6.80 12.53
C ALA A 211 -19.85 8.23 12.21
N ASN A 212 -18.72 8.41 11.51
CA ASN A 212 -18.27 9.72 11.04
C ASN A 212 -19.28 10.35 10.05
N ALA A 213 -19.84 9.56 9.13
CA ALA A 213 -20.85 10.07 8.19
C ALA A 213 -22.12 10.55 8.93
N GLN A 214 -22.58 9.81 9.95
CA GLN A 214 -23.72 10.22 10.79
C GLN A 214 -23.42 11.48 11.60
N MET A 215 -22.22 11.61 12.17
CA MET A 215 -21.77 12.80 12.87
C MET A 215 -21.72 14.01 11.94
N ASN A 216 -21.16 13.85 10.74
CA ASN A 216 -21.10 14.91 9.73
C ASN A 216 -22.48 15.32 9.23
N ALA A 217 -23.42 14.38 9.04
CA ALA A 217 -24.81 14.68 8.66
C ALA A 217 -25.48 15.54 9.73
N MET A 218 -25.33 15.20 11.01
CA MET A 218 -25.84 15.98 12.13
C MET A 218 -25.21 17.39 12.18
N MET A 219 -23.90 17.51 11.98
CA MET A 219 -23.23 18.82 11.90
C MET A 219 -23.80 19.68 10.77
N ASN A 220 -24.00 19.07 9.58
CA ASN A 220 -24.60 19.77 8.44
C ASN A 220 -26.04 20.20 8.70
N GLU A 221 -26.83 19.43 9.47
CA GLU A 221 -28.20 19.77 9.87
C GLU A 221 -28.22 20.95 10.83
N THR A 222 -27.36 20.94 11.86
CA THR A 222 -27.38 21.89 12.95
C THR A 222 -26.61 23.19 12.70
N LEU A 223 -25.52 23.12 11.88
CA LEU A 223 -24.61 24.24 11.63
C LEU A 223 -24.91 25.01 10.33
N ASN A 224 -25.89 24.57 9.52
CA ASN A 224 -26.35 25.42 8.42
C ASN A 224 -27.19 26.61 8.99
N ILE A 225 -27.36 27.65 8.17
CA ILE A 225 -28.03 28.87 8.60
C ILE A 225 -29.42 28.60 9.21
N GLY A 226 -30.21 27.72 8.57
CA GLY A 226 -31.56 27.37 9.06
C GLY A 226 -31.53 26.57 10.37
N GLY A 227 -30.66 25.56 10.45
CA GLY A 227 -30.47 24.76 11.66
C GLY A 227 -29.97 25.59 12.85
N ALA A 228 -28.91 26.39 12.62
CA ALA A 228 -28.39 27.28 13.66
C ALA A 228 -29.42 28.32 14.17
N LEU A 229 -30.26 28.84 13.26
CA LEU A 229 -31.34 29.74 13.62
C LEU A 229 -32.36 29.04 14.52
N LEU A 230 -32.81 27.83 14.15
CA LEU A 230 -33.77 27.05 14.94
C LEU A 230 -33.20 26.67 16.32
N VAL A 231 -31.96 26.20 16.37
CA VAL A 231 -31.29 25.86 17.64
C VAL A 231 -31.25 27.07 18.59
N LYS A 232 -30.95 28.28 18.08
CA LYS A 232 -30.89 29.50 18.86
C LYS A 232 -32.28 29.98 19.28
N LEU A 233 -33.25 29.97 18.36
CA LEU A 233 -34.63 30.42 18.64
C LEU A 233 -35.31 29.57 19.72
N PHE A 234 -35.06 28.26 19.69
CA PHE A 234 -35.68 27.33 20.66
C PHE A 234 -34.80 27.04 21.88
N GLY A 235 -33.68 27.71 22.05
CA GLY A 235 -32.77 27.53 23.19
C GLY A 235 -32.21 26.11 23.35
N ARG A 236 -32.05 25.36 22.24
CA ARG A 236 -31.68 23.93 22.27
C ARG A 236 -30.18 23.66 22.16
N GLN A 237 -29.33 24.66 22.43
CA GLN A 237 -27.87 24.54 22.25
C GLN A 237 -27.27 23.35 23.05
N GLU A 238 -27.65 23.24 24.34
CA GLU A 238 -27.11 22.16 25.20
C GLU A 238 -27.58 20.77 24.75
N VAL A 239 -28.82 20.67 24.27
CA VAL A 239 -29.35 19.41 23.73
C VAL A 239 -28.55 18.95 22.47
N GLU A 240 -28.25 19.88 21.57
CA GLU A 240 -27.51 19.59 20.37
C GLU A 240 -26.02 19.29 20.68
N VAL A 241 -25.43 19.96 21.67
CA VAL A 241 -24.08 19.62 22.16
C VAL A 241 -24.06 18.22 22.77
N GLY A 242 -25.07 17.83 23.54
CA GLY A 242 -25.21 16.48 24.09
C GLY A 242 -25.30 15.43 22.98
N ARG A 243 -26.17 15.62 21.98
CA ARG A 243 -26.30 14.73 20.82
C ARG A 243 -24.98 14.60 20.03
N PHE A 244 -24.28 15.72 19.84
CA PHE A 244 -22.98 15.71 19.18
C PHE A 244 -21.94 14.95 20.01
N SER A 245 -21.89 15.16 21.31
CA SER A 245 -21.00 14.46 22.23
C SER A 245 -21.18 12.95 22.17
N ASP A 246 -22.41 12.45 22.11
CA ASP A 246 -22.72 11.02 21.99
C ASP A 246 -22.20 10.45 20.67
N ARG A 247 -22.39 11.17 19.56
CA ARG A 247 -21.85 10.75 18.24
C ARG A 247 -20.33 10.77 18.20
N ALA A 248 -19.72 11.82 18.75
CA ALA A 248 -18.26 11.94 18.85
C ALA A 248 -17.66 10.84 19.73
N ALA A 249 -18.34 10.46 20.83
CA ALA A 249 -17.95 9.34 21.67
C ALA A 249 -17.95 8.01 20.91
N GLN A 250 -18.99 7.74 20.10
CA GLN A 250 -19.04 6.54 19.25
C GLN A 250 -17.85 6.47 18.27
N VAL A 251 -17.53 7.60 17.62
CA VAL A 251 -16.37 7.68 16.70
C VAL A 251 -15.07 7.44 17.44
N ARG A 252 -14.89 8.05 18.63
CA ARG A 252 -13.74 7.83 19.49
C ARG A 252 -13.59 6.36 19.87
N ASP A 253 -14.65 5.72 20.34
CA ASP A 253 -14.60 4.35 20.84
C ASP A 253 -14.29 3.34 19.73
N LEU A 254 -14.86 3.55 18.55
CA LEU A 254 -14.48 2.78 17.34
C LEU A 254 -13.04 3.03 16.93
N GLY A 255 -12.56 4.27 17.03
CA GLY A 255 -11.17 4.64 16.79
C GLY A 255 -10.21 3.92 17.75
N VAL A 256 -10.52 3.89 19.04
CA VAL A 256 -9.76 3.18 20.07
C VAL A 256 -9.74 1.67 19.79
N GLN A 257 -10.90 1.06 19.50
CA GLN A 257 -10.99 -0.37 19.17
C GLN A 257 -10.16 -0.71 17.93
N ARG A 258 -10.19 0.13 16.90
CA ARG A 258 -9.39 -0.04 15.69
C ARG A 258 -7.90 0.04 15.97
N ALA A 259 -7.46 1.04 16.75
CA ALA A 259 -6.05 1.21 17.14
C ALA A 259 -5.56 0.01 17.97
N PHE A 260 -6.35 -0.43 18.95
CA PHE A 260 -6.04 -1.59 19.79
C PHE A 260 -5.95 -2.89 18.96
N THR A 261 -6.92 -3.14 18.08
CA THR A 261 -6.89 -4.30 17.16
C THR A 261 -5.68 -4.24 16.23
N GLY A 262 -5.30 -3.05 15.75
CA GLY A 262 -4.09 -2.83 14.96
C GLY A 262 -2.82 -3.13 15.73
N SER A 263 -2.74 -2.75 17.00
CA SER A 263 -1.61 -3.06 17.87
C SER A 263 -1.47 -4.56 18.14
N ILE A 264 -2.59 -5.26 18.38
CA ILE A 264 -2.60 -6.72 18.50
C ILE A 264 -2.10 -7.39 17.21
N PHE A 265 -2.56 -6.89 16.06
CA PHE A 265 -2.09 -7.40 14.76
C PHE A 265 -0.58 -7.22 14.61
N GLY A 266 -0.05 -6.03 14.92
CA GLY A 266 1.38 -5.76 14.89
C GLY A 266 2.18 -6.68 15.85
N ALA A 267 1.68 -6.88 17.07
CA ALA A 267 2.30 -7.76 18.04
C ALA A 267 2.35 -9.23 17.58
N ILE A 268 1.25 -9.73 17.02
CA ILE A 268 1.19 -11.12 16.49
C ILE A 268 2.14 -11.28 15.30
N VAL A 269 2.16 -10.31 14.36
CA VAL A 269 3.10 -10.33 13.22
C VAL A 269 4.55 -10.29 13.73
N GLY A 270 4.85 -9.44 14.72
CA GLY A 270 6.17 -9.37 15.33
C GLY A 270 6.58 -10.67 16.02
N LEU A 271 5.65 -11.31 16.73
CA LEU A 271 5.89 -12.61 17.39
C LEU A 271 6.16 -13.73 16.36
N ILE A 272 5.35 -13.81 15.29
CA ILE A 272 5.55 -14.80 14.21
C ILE A 272 6.92 -14.57 13.55
N SER A 273 7.31 -13.31 13.31
CA SER A 273 8.62 -12.95 12.76
C SER A 273 9.76 -13.35 13.71
N GLY A 274 9.60 -13.09 15.01
CA GLY A 274 10.57 -13.49 16.03
C GLY A 274 10.74 -15.01 16.14
N VAL A 275 9.63 -15.76 16.13
CA VAL A 275 9.67 -17.24 16.10
C VAL A 275 10.35 -17.72 14.81
N GLY A 276 10.04 -17.09 13.67
CA GLY A 276 10.69 -17.41 12.38
C GLY A 276 12.20 -17.21 12.43
N ALA A 277 12.64 -16.06 12.94
CA ALA A 277 14.06 -15.77 13.11
C ALA A 277 14.73 -16.76 14.07
N ALA A 278 14.09 -17.05 15.22
CA ALA A 278 14.62 -18.01 16.20
C ALA A 278 14.77 -19.42 15.61
N LEU A 279 13.81 -19.86 14.79
CA LEU A 279 13.89 -21.16 14.11
C LEU A 279 15.02 -21.18 13.06
N VAL A 280 15.12 -20.15 12.23
CA VAL A 280 16.17 -20.08 11.20
C VAL A 280 17.55 -20.00 11.83
N TYR A 281 17.76 -19.09 12.80
CA TYR A 281 19.05 -18.98 13.49
C TYR A 281 19.36 -20.18 14.39
N GLY A 282 18.35 -20.73 15.09
CA GLY A 282 18.55 -21.89 15.97
C GLY A 282 18.88 -23.16 15.19
N LEU A 283 18.09 -23.48 14.17
CA LEU A 283 18.33 -24.68 13.35
C LEU A 283 19.52 -24.48 12.40
N GLY A 284 19.67 -23.29 11.81
CA GLY A 284 20.84 -22.95 10.99
C GLY A 284 22.13 -23.02 11.80
N GLY A 285 22.15 -22.45 13.03
CA GLY A 285 23.28 -22.53 13.94
C GLY A 285 23.60 -23.97 14.37
N TYR A 286 22.56 -24.78 14.64
CA TYR A 286 22.76 -26.19 14.95
C TYR A 286 23.42 -26.96 13.79
N PHE A 287 22.95 -26.72 12.57
CA PHE A 287 23.55 -27.34 11.37
C PHE A 287 24.94 -26.78 11.04
N ALA A 288 25.21 -25.50 11.32
CA ALA A 288 26.55 -24.93 11.17
C ALA A 288 27.55 -25.54 12.15
N ILE A 289 27.16 -25.80 13.40
CA ILE A 289 28.00 -26.47 14.41
C ILE A 289 28.26 -27.93 14.03
N LYS A 290 27.28 -28.64 13.48
CA LYS A 290 27.39 -30.07 13.10
C LYS A 290 27.94 -30.31 11.68
N GLY A 291 28.15 -29.28 10.86
CA GLY A 291 29.05 -29.38 9.74
C GLY A 291 28.54 -29.26 8.30
N PRO A 292 27.24 -29.21 7.95
CA PRO A 292 26.90 -29.03 6.54
C PRO A 292 26.76 -27.56 6.11
N PHE A 293 26.67 -26.59 7.04
CA PHE A 293 26.44 -25.18 6.73
C PHE A 293 27.59 -24.29 7.17
N SER A 294 27.79 -23.19 6.44
CA SER A 294 28.65 -22.12 6.89
C SER A 294 27.89 -21.13 7.77
N VAL A 295 28.62 -20.33 8.56
CA VAL A 295 28.02 -19.25 9.36
C VAL A 295 27.35 -18.21 8.45
N GLY A 296 27.95 -17.96 7.30
CA GLY A 296 27.43 -17.03 6.30
C GLY A 296 26.16 -17.51 5.59
N ASP A 297 25.85 -18.81 5.61
CA ASP A 297 24.60 -19.33 5.03
C ASP A 297 23.36 -19.00 5.87
N ILE A 298 23.55 -18.58 7.12
CA ILE A 298 22.48 -18.27 8.08
C ILE A 298 22.06 -16.79 8.00
N VAL A 299 22.94 -15.91 7.51
CA VAL A 299 22.77 -14.46 7.45
C VAL A 299 22.23 -14.00 6.10
#